data_cc58d234b3575dc9b6b15f2775ee72af
#
_entry.id   cc58d234b3575dc9b6b15f2775ee72af
#
_cell.length_a   1.000
_cell.length_b   1.000
_cell.length_c   1.000
_cell.angle_alpha   90.00
_cell.angle_beta   90.00
_cell.angle_gamma   90.00
#
_symmetry.space_group_name_H-M   'P 1'
#
loop_
_entity.id
_entity.type
_entity.pdbx_description
1 polymer ?
#
loop_
_entity_poly.entity_id
_entity_poly.type
_entity_poly.pdbx_seq_one_letter_code
_entity_poly.pdbx_strand_id
1 'polypeptide(L)'
;MLIVNEVVLDMKNFVKKLLPVSLSRFALLSKDVEDIKANMLSASEARGIHDELHWDVSVQLLNEVKALRDDFKSHDEKAMLFAWEEYRKEGEALIDAKKRFFKSLPAATGGLRLLQLGSAKLLADFDSLCRDNDIPYFATCGTLLGAARHSGFIPWDDDIDLGMLREDIERLIGLVQSNDRFRVSVAFDGFVQCRQVRFQYADESIPLFLDIFIFDWASTDNVEIYDQQLQIREAMVERMRNDSCLSSWIDKSCVPATDPNMGIVDSLFSNAINEEKTAGFVCDRNDAKAVIWSIDNTVGVDNFHWVSPLDEIFPLIDLEFEGMQIKAPCKYIELLTKHYGDPFNLPNDIASHFKHTDVADGATAGALRQLLG
;
A
#
# COMPACT_ATOMS: atom_id res chain seq x y z
N MET A 1 9.81 -22.98 23.01
CA MET A 1 8.95 -23.35 21.87
C MET A 1 7.53 -23.80 22.26
N LEU A 2 7.34 -24.57 23.32
CA LEU A 2 6.00 -25.00 23.81
C LEU A 2 5.17 -23.84 24.42
N ILE A 3 5.77 -22.93 25.16
CA ILE A 3 5.08 -21.81 25.85
C ILE A 3 4.55 -20.75 24.86
N VAL A 4 5.26 -20.49 23.75
CA VAL A 4 4.83 -19.52 22.74
C VAL A 4 3.61 -20.03 21.95
N ASN A 5 3.56 -21.32 21.67
CA ASN A 5 2.41 -21.93 21.00
C ASN A 5 1.14 -21.96 21.87
N GLU A 6 1.27 -22.10 23.18
CA GLU A 6 0.13 -22.04 24.11
C GLU A 6 -0.46 -20.63 24.19
N VAL A 7 0.37 -19.59 24.27
CA VAL A 7 -0.10 -18.20 24.35
C VAL A 7 -0.78 -17.76 23.03
N VAL A 8 -0.23 -18.15 21.88
CA VAL A 8 -0.84 -17.86 20.57
C VAL A 8 -2.14 -18.67 20.37
N LEU A 9 -2.18 -19.90 20.87
CA LEU A 9 -3.38 -20.72 20.78
C LEU A 9 -4.47 -20.23 21.73
N ASP A 10 -4.10 -19.77 22.91
CA ASP A 10 -5.03 -19.17 23.89
C ASP A 10 -5.59 -17.82 23.38
N MET A 11 -4.77 -16.97 22.77
CA MET A 11 -5.24 -15.73 22.13
C MET A 11 -6.18 -16.02 20.95
N LYS A 12 -5.86 -16.96 20.06
CA LYS A 12 -6.76 -17.36 18.97
C LYS A 12 -8.09 -17.91 19.48
N ASN A 13 -8.07 -18.66 20.56
CA ASN A 13 -9.27 -19.23 21.19
C ASN A 13 -10.06 -18.17 21.96
N PHE A 14 -9.39 -17.19 22.56
CA PHE A 14 -10.00 -16.05 23.23
C PHE A 14 -10.71 -15.13 22.23
N VAL A 15 -10.03 -14.74 21.14
CA VAL A 15 -10.62 -13.94 20.05
C VAL A 15 -11.80 -14.67 19.39
N LYS A 16 -11.70 -15.99 19.15
CA LYS A 16 -12.82 -16.80 18.61
C LYS A 16 -14.03 -16.87 19.54
N LYS A 17 -13.85 -16.79 20.85
CA LYS A 17 -14.96 -16.79 21.81
C LYS A 17 -15.67 -15.43 21.94
N LEU A 18 -14.98 -14.33 21.63
CA LEU A 18 -15.53 -12.98 21.70
C LEU A 18 -16.27 -12.53 20.42
N LEU A 19 -16.11 -13.25 19.32
CA LEU A 19 -16.75 -12.89 18.04
C LEU A 19 -17.98 -13.78 17.81
N PRO A 20 -19.21 -13.26 18.01
CA PRO A 20 -20.45 -14.04 17.83
C PRO A 20 -20.78 -14.35 16.36
N VAL A 21 -20.13 -13.70 15.40
CA VAL A 21 -20.30 -13.96 13.96
C VAL A 21 -18.94 -13.99 13.29
N SER A 22 -18.56 -15.10 12.69
CA SER A 22 -17.27 -15.21 12.01
C SER A 22 -17.19 -14.27 10.80
N LEU A 23 -16.07 -13.57 10.64
CA LEU A 23 -15.74 -12.75 9.46
C LEU A 23 -15.98 -13.51 8.13
N SER A 24 -15.86 -14.84 8.13
CA SER A 24 -16.21 -15.69 6.99
C SER A 24 -17.69 -15.64 6.61
N ARG A 25 -18.62 -15.43 7.57
CA ARG A 25 -20.04 -15.23 7.27
C ARG A 25 -20.33 -13.83 6.70
N PHE A 26 -19.59 -12.80 7.15
CA PHE A 26 -19.69 -11.46 6.59
C PHE A 26 -19.14 -11.40 5.16
N ALA A 27 -18.00 -12.04 4.89
CA ALA A 27 -17.46 -12.15 3.53
C ALA A 27 -18.41 -12.92 2.59
N LEU A 28 -19.05 -13.97 3.09
CA LEU A 28 -20.10 -14.69 2.35
C LEU A 28 -21.33 -13.79 2.06
N LEU A 29 -21.83 -13.07 3.05
CA LEU A 29 -22.95 -12.14 2.89
C LEU A 29 -22.61 -10.99 1.92
N SER A 30 -21.40 -10.46 2.00
CA SER A 30 -20.93 -9.40 1.07
C SER A 30 -20.86 -9.92 -0.36
N LYS A 31 -20.37 -11.14 -0.55
CA LYS A 31 -20.34 -11.81 -1.86
C LYS A 31 -21.75 -12.10 -2.39
N ASP A 32 -22.62 -12.61 -1.53
CA ASP A 32 -24.03 -12.89 -1.91
C ASP A 32 -24.75 -11.61 -2.34
N VAL A 33 -24.46 -10.46 -1.69
CA VAL A 33 -25.03 -9.14 -2.07
C VAL A 33 -24.47 -8.67 -3.43
N GLU A 34 -23.19 -8.84 -3.70
CA GLU A 34 -22.59 -8.52 -5.01
C GLU A 34 -23.14 -9.44 -6.12
N ASP A 35 -23.30 -10.72 -5.85
CA ASP A 35 -23.88 -11.69 -6.78
C ASP A 35 -25.39 -11.39 -7.05
N ILE A 36 -26.13 -10.98 -6.04
CA ILE A 36 -27.53 -10.52 -6.18
C ILE A 36 -27.57 -9.25 -7.04
N LYS A 37 -26.67 -8.28 -6.79
CA LYS A 37 -26.58 -7.03 -7.55
C LYS A 37 -26.24 -7.28 -9.03
N ALA A 38 -25.28 -8.16 -9.31
CA ALA A 38 -24.90 -8.55 -10.66
C ALA A 38 -26.06 -9.26 -11.39
N ASN A 39 -26.76 -10.17 -10.71
CA ASN A 39 -27.92 -10.87 -11.25
C ASN A 39 -29.14 -9.94 -11.49
N MET A 40 -29.35 -8.96 -10.63
CA MET A 40 -30.41 -7.95 -10.80
C MET A 40 -30.12 -7.02 -11.98
N LEU A 41 -28.87 -6.59 -12.17
CA LEU A 41 -28.44 -5.77 -13.31
C LEU A 41 -28.64 -6.53 -14.63
N SER A 42 -28.19 -7.78 -14.72
CA SER A 42 -28.33 -8.61 -15.91
C SER A 42 -29.81 -8.92 -16.22
N ALA A 43 -30.65 -9.14 -15.21
CA ALA A 43 -32.09 -9.36 -15.39
C ALA A 43 -32.86 -8.09 -15.80
N SER A 44 -32.38 -6.91 -15.37
CA SER A 44 -32.89 -5.59 -15.77
C SER A 44 -32.57 -5.28 -17.24
N GLU A 45 -31.35 -5.53 -17.66
CA GLU A 45 -30.91 -5.36 -19.04
C GLU A 45 -31.62 -6.30 -20.01
N ALA A 46 -31.89 -7.55 -19.58
CA ALA A 46 -32.56 -8.55 -20.42
C ALA A 46 -34.04 -8.30 -20.63
N ARG A 47 -34.72 -7.50 -19.77
CA ARG A 47 -36.19 -7.31 -19.81
C ARG A 47 -36.63 -5.93 -20.30
N GLY A 48 -35.70 -4.97 -20.46
CA GLY A 48 -36.08 -3.62 -20.95
C GLY A 48 -37.13 -2.89 -20.10
N ILE A 49 -37.33 -3.31 -18.83
CA ILE A 49 -38.35 -2.79 -17.95
C ILE A 49 -37.71 -1.77 -17.00
N HIS A 50 -37.89 -0.50 -17.33
CA HIS A 50 -37.71 0.60 -16.37
C HIS A 50 -38.98 0.68 -15.54
N ASP A 51 -39.03 -0.09 -14.46
CA ASP A 51 -40.14 0.00 -13.50
C ASP A 51 -39.66 0.77 -12.26
N GLU A 52 -40.28 1.94 -12.00
CA GLU A 52 -39.94 2.78 -10.81
C GLU A 52 -40.02 1.97 -9.50
N LEU A 53 -40.90 0.97 -9.45
CA LEU A 53 -41.06 0.08 -8.29
C LEU A 53 -39.80 -0.75 -8.01
N HIS A 54 -39.07 -1.19 -9.03
CA HIS A 54 -37.82 -1.95 -8.88
C HIS A 54 -36.68 -1.07 -8.39
N TRP A 55 -36.66 0.20 -8.78
CA TRP A 55 -35.69 1.17 -8.31
C TRP A 55 -35.84 1.44 -6.82
N ASP A 56 -37.07 1.67 -6.34
CA ASP A 56 -37.34 1.92 -4.92
C ASP A 56 -36.99 0.73 -4.04
N VAL A 57 -37.28 -0.50 -4.46
CA VAL A 57 -36.88 -1.73 -3.73
C VAL A 57 -35.38 -1.89 -3.71
N SER A 58 -34.68 -1.58 -4.80
CA SER A 58 -33.20 -1.67 -4.86
C SER A 58 -32.55 -0.62 -3.97
N VAL A 59 -33.08 0.60 -3.94
CA VAL A 59 -32.58 1.68 -3.05
C VAL A 59 -32.84 1.33 -1.58
N GLN A 60 -34.03 0.78 -1.27
CA GLN A 60 -34.35 0.33 0.09
C GLN A 60 -33.42 -0.78 0.54
N LEU A 61 -33.20 -1.80 -0.29
CA LEU A 61 -32.26 -2.89 0.01
C LEU A 61 -30.83 -2.39 0.21
N LEU A 62 -30.37 -1.45 -0.61
CA LEU A 62 -29.07 -0.83 -0.48
C LEU A 62 -28.91 -0.06 0.84
N ASN A 63 -29.96 0.63 1.26
CA ASN A 63 -29.99 1.36 2.53
C ASN A 63 -30.01 0.41 3.74
N GLU A 64 -30.77 -0.69 3.67
CA GLU A 64 -30.78 -1.73 4.71
C GLU A 64 -29.40 -2.43 4.82
N VAL A 65 -28.75 -2.74 3.69
CA VAL A 65 -27.40 -3.30 3.67
C VAL A 65 -26.38 -2.33 4.26
N LYS A 66 -26.49 -1.03 3.95
CA LYS A 66 -25.64 0.00 4.58
C LYS A 66 -25.88 0.08 6.08
N ALA A 67 -27.13 0.10 6.53
CA ALA A 67 -27.49 0.13 7.95
C ALA A 67 -26.97 -1.11 8.69
N LEU A 68 -27.10 -2.30 8.11
CA LEU A 68 -26.53 -3.54 8.67
C LEU A 68 -25.00 -3.48 8.73
N ARG A 69 -24.34 -2.96 7.70
CA ARG A 69 -22.88 -2.77 7.71
C ARG A 69 -22.44 -1.83 8.82
N ASP A 70 -23.17 -0.72 9.02
CA ASP A 70 -22.84 0.27 10.04
C ASP A 70 -23.09 -0.29 11.45
N ASP A 71 -24.14 -1.09 11.64
CA ASP A 71 -24.41 -1.83 12.89
C ASP A 71 -23.29 -2.84 13.18
N PHE A 72 -22.85 -3.64 12.19
CA PHE A 72 -21.73 -4.56 12.34
C PHE A 72 -20.46 -3.83 12.71
N LYS A 73 -20.14 -2.73 12.02
CA LYS A 73 -18.99 -1.89 12.33
C LYS A 73 -19.03 -1.37 13.77
N SER A 74 -20.20 -0.90 14.23
CA SER A 74 -20.41 -0.44 15.61
C SER A 74 -20.23 -1.57 16.63
N HIS A 75 -20.67 -2.78 16.33
CA HIS A 75 -20.46 -3.95 17.18
C HIS A 75 -18.99 -4.36 17.26
N ASP A 76 -18.28 -4.37 16.14
CA ASP A 76 -16.86 -4.67 16.09
C ASP A 76 -16.04 -3.64 16.85
N GLU A 77 -16.34 -2.35 16.71
CA GLU A 77 -15.69 -1.29 17.46
C GLU A 77 -15.85 -1.44 18.99
N LYS A 78 -17.06 -1.80 19.44
CA LYS A 78 -17.33 -2.07 20.86
C LYS A 78 -16.61 -3.31 21.37
N ALA A 79 -16.60 -4.41 20.58
CA ALA A 79 -15.90 -5.63 20.93
C ALA A 79 -14.38 -5.40 21.00
N MET A 80 -13.84 -4.63 20.06
CA MET A 80 -12.43 -4.25 20.06
C MET A 80 -12.07 -3.37 21.26
N LEU A 81 -12.92 -2.38 21.59
CA LEU A 81 -12.70 -1.54 22.77
C LEU A 81 -12.68 -2.38 24.05
N PHE A 82 -13.63 -3.31 24.18
CA PHE A 82 -13.70 -4.22 25.34
C PHE A 82 -12.45 -5.10 25.42
N ALA A 83 -12.00 -5.67 24.30
CA ALA A 83 -10.79 -6.49 24.26
C ALA A 83 -9.55 -5.70 24.66
N TRP A 84 -9.44 -4.45 24.24
CA TRP A 84 -8.35 -3.56 24.62
C TRP A 84 -8.38 -3.20 26.12
N GLU A 85 -9.56 -2.93 26.70
CA GLU A 85 -9.72 -2.66 28.12
C GLU A 85 -9.32 -3.87 28.98
N GLU A 86 -9.65 -5.09 28.55
CA GLU A 86 -9.22 -6.33 29.21
C GLU A 86 -7.70 -6.58 29.07
N TYR A 87 -7.09 -6.19 27.94
CA TYR A 87 -5.64 -6.33 27.74
C TYR A 87 -4.82 -5.27 28.47
N ARG A 88 -5.39 -4.12 28.72
CA ARG A 88 -4.76 -2.98 29.38
C ARG A 88 -4.42 -3.28 30.83
N LYS A 89 -3.23 -2.89 31.27
CA LYS A 89 -2.83 -2.97 32.67
C LYS A 89 -3.44 -1.83 33.48
N GLU A 90 -3.59 -2.03 34.78
CA GLU A 90 -4.06 -0.98 35.68
C GLU A 90 -3.13 0.24 35.62
N GLY A 91 -3.71 1.41 35.40
CA GLY A 91 -2.98 2.69 35.26
C GLY A 91 -2.26 2.91 33.92
N GLU A 92 -2.32 1.94 32.99
CA GLU A 92 -1.73 2.08 31.66
C GLU A 92 -2.67 2.87 30.73
N ALA A 93 -2.15 3.80 29.91
CA ALA A 93 -2.96 4.45 28.88
C ALA A 93 -3.32 3.43 27.77
N LEU A 94 -4.51 3.55 27.18
CA LEU A 94 -4.97 2.63 26.13
C LEU A 94 -3.99 2.56 24.93
N ILE A 95 -3.48 3.71 24.52
CA ILE A 95 -2.51 3.78 23.42
C ILE A 95 -1.19 3.03 23.74
N ASP A 96 -0.75 3.04 24.98
CA ASP A 96 0.46 2.35 25.41
C ASP A 96 0.23 0.82 25.46
N ALA A 97 -0.97 0.39 25.88
CA ALA A 97 -1.37 -1.00 25.81
C ALA A 97 -1.39 -1.50 24.36
N LYS A 98 -1.95 -0.73 23.42
CA LYS A 98 -1.96 -1.04 22.00
C LYS A 98 -0.54 -1.13 21.43
N LYS A 99 0.33 -0.13 21.70
CA LYS A 99 1.74 -0.17 21.29
C LYS A 99 2.47 -1.39 21.85
N ARG A 100 2.26 -1.70 23.12
CA ARG A 100 2.83 -2.88 23.78
C ARG A 100 2.38 -4.18 23.12
N PHE A 101 1.11 -4.26 22.73
CA PHE A 101 0.58 -5.42 22.01
C PHE A 101 1.31 -5.64 20.68
N PHE A 102 1.36 -4.62 19.83
CA PHE A 102 2.00 -4.76 18.52
C PHE A 102 3.48 -5.09 18.63
N LYS A 103 4.20 -4.47 19.58
CA LYS A 103 5.61 -4.81 19.85
C LYS A 103 5.80 -6.23 20.40
N SER A 104 4.78 -6.84 20.99
CA SER A 104 4.85 -8.21 21.51
C SER A 104 4.56 -9.28 20.46
N LEU A 105 4.08 -8.92 19.28
CA LEU A 105 3.82 -9.88 18.22
C LEU A 105 5.13 -10.51 17.75
N PRO A 106 5.16 -11.84 17.59
CA PRO A 106 6.37 -12.50 17.13
C PRO A 106 6.66 -12.12 15.69
N ALA A 107 7.94 -11.92 15.38
CA ALA A 107 8.40 -11.77 14.00
C ALA A 107 8.03 -13.00 13.15
N ALA A 108 7.97 -12.82 11.84
CA ALA A 108 7.79 -13.91 10.89
C ALA A 108 8.85 -15.02 11.10
N THR A 109 8.57 -16.19 10.58
CA THR A 109 9.49 -17.35 10.63
C THR A 109 9.66 -17.95 9.24
N GLY A 110 10.67 -18.83 9.10
CA GLY A 110 10.88 -19.56 7.84
C GLY A 110 11.26 -18.65 6.65
N GLY A 111 10.69 -18.94 5.49
CA GLY A 111 10.98 -18.22 4.23
C GLY A 111 10.61 -16.74 4.28
N LEU A 112 9.46 -16.40 4.86
CA LEU A 112 9.04 -15.00 4.99
C LEU A 112 10.04 -14.19 5.84
N ARG A 113 10.51 -14.73 6.97
CA ARG A 113 11.52 -14.02 7.76
C ARG A 113 12.85 -13.86 7.01
N LEU A 114 13.24 -14.86 6.25
CA LEU A 114 14.44 -14.80 5.42
C LEU A 114 14.32 -13.69 4.36
N LEU A 115 13.14 -13.57 3.73
CA LEU A 115 12.82 -12.50 2.79
C LEU A 115 12.89 -11.13 3.47
N GLN A 116 12.21 -10.95 4.62
CA GLN A 116 12.23 -9.72 5.39
C GLN A 116 13.65 -9.28 5.76
N LEU A 117 14.49 -10.20 6.23
CA LEU A 117 15.89 -9.89 6.57
C LEU A 117 16.71 -9.49 5.33
N GLY A 118 16.50 -10.16 4.20
CA GLY A 118 17.12 -9.80 2.93
C GLY A 118 16.68 -8.41 2.45
N SER A 119 15.39 -8.10 2.53
CA SER A 119 14.82 -6.79 2.17
C SER A 119 15.32 -5.68 3.12
N ALA A 120 15.44 -5.96 4.43
CA ALA A 120 16.05 -5.03 5.39
C ALA A 120 17.52 -4.75 5.05
N LYS A 121 18.28 -5.77 4.59
CA LYS A 121 19.65 -5.58 4.11
C LYS A 121 19.72 -4.69 2.88
N LEU A 122 18.83 -4.90 1.91
CA LEU A 122 18.72 -4.05 0.72
C LEU A 122 18.33 -2.61 1.09
N LEU A 123 17.43 -2.44 2.06
CA LEU A 123 17.04 -1.14 2.59
C LEU A 123 18.22 -0.43 3.27
N ALA A 124 19.04 -1.14 4.05
CA ALA A 124 20.23 -0.58 4.67
C ALA A 124 21.25 -0.08 3.63
N ASP A 125 21.46 -0.86 2.57
CA ASP A 125 22.33 -0.47 1.46
C ASP A 125 21.77 0.74 0.69
N PHE A 126 20.44 0.78 0.48
CA PHE A 126 19.73 1.90 -0.14
C PHE A 126 19.79 3.18 0.71
N ASP A 127 19.53 3.08 2.02
CA ASP A 127 19.60 4.22 2.95
C ASP A 127 21.01 4.83 2.98
N SER A 128 22.06 3.98 3.05
CA SER A 128 23.44 4.45 2.96
C SER A 128 23.71 5.18 1.64
N LEU A 129 23.30 4.60 0.51
CA LEU A 129 23.45 5.23 -0.80
C LEU A 129 22.75 6.60 -0.87
N CYS A 130 21.53 6.69 -0.35
CA CYS A 130 20.76 7.91 -0.33
C CYS A 130 21.36 8.98 0.58
N ARG A 131 21.79 8.60 1.80
CA ARG A 131 22.42 9.54 2.75
C ARG A 131 23.75 10.06 2.24
N ASP A 132 24.57 9.20 1.64
CA ASP A 132 25.90 9.56 1.10
C ASP A 132 25.81 10.52 -0.09
N ASN A 133 24.64 10.61 -0.74
CA ASN A 133 24.41 11.44 -1.93
C ASN A 133 23.32 12.51 -1.74
N ASP A 134 22.89 12.77 -0.52
CA ASP A 134 21.83 13.72 -0.19
C ASP A 134 20.56 13.54 -1.04
N ILE A 135 20.14 12.28 -1.22
CA ILE A 135 18.90 11.93 -1.92
C ILE A 135 17.82 11.64 -0.88
N PRO A 136 16.80 12.51 -0.73
CA PRO A 136 15.73 12.27 0.23
C PRO A 136 14.80 11.14 -0.21
N TYR A 137 14.40 10.32 0.75
CA TYR A 137 13.34 9.33 0.63
C TYR A 137 12.59 9.25 1.97
N PHE A 138 11.45 8.61 2.01
CA PHE A 138 10.73 8.33 3.25
C PHE A 138 9.95 7.02 3.17
N ALA A 139 9.82 6.33 4.30
CA ALA A 139 8.96 5.16 4.40
C ALA A 139 7.48 5.56 4.18
N THR A 140 6.71 4.73 3.51
CA THR A 140 5.28 4.92 3.28
C THR A 140 4.51 3.61 3.48
N CYS A 141 3.22 3.59 3.30
CA CYS A 141 2.35 2.43 3.31
C CYS A 141 2.65 1.41 4.43
N GLY A 142 2.81 0.13 4.11
CA GLY A 142 3.08 -0.96 5.03
C GLY A 142 4.38 -0.78 5.81
N THR A 143 5.41 -0.31 5.17
CA THR A 143 6.71 -0.06 5.81
C THR A 143 6.63 1.01 6.91
N LEU A 144 5.94 2.13 6.66
CA LEU A 144 5.74 3.18 7.66
C LEU A 144 4.89 2.68 8.83
N LEU A 145 3.85 1.89 8.54
CA LEU A 145 3.00 1.29 9.56
C LEU A 145 3.78 0.27 10.40
N GLY A 146 4.64 -0.52 9.78
CA GLY A 146 5.55 -1.46 10.44
C GLY A 146 6.55 -0.76 11.36
N ALA A 147 7.19 0.31 10.89
CA ALA A 147 8.07 1.14 11.71
C ALA A 147 7.36 1.70 12.95
N ALA A 148 6.13 2.23 12.78
CA ALA A 148 5.34 2.80 13.88
C ALA A 148 4.87 1.77 14.92
N ARG A 149 4.49 0.56 14.48
CA ARG A 149 3.88 -0.49 15.31
C ARG A 149 4.89 -1.44 15.92
N HIS A 150 5.86 -1.88 15.11
CA HIS A 150 6.72 -3.03 15.39
C HIS A 150 8.20 -2.64 15.52
N SER A 151 8.59 -1.43 15.13
CA SER A 151 9.98 -1.04 14.89
C SER A 151 10.66 -1.98 13.87
N GLY A 152 9.89 -2.44 12.89
CA GLY A 152 10.30 -3.42 11.89
C GLY A 152 9.13 -3.83 11.01
N PHE A 153 9.24 -4.94 10.31
CA PHE A 153 8.16 -5.46 9.47
C PHE A 153 6.90 -5.77 10.28
N ILE A 154 5.75 -5.53 9.66
CA ILE A 154 4.52 -6.19 10.07
C ILE A 154 4.76 -7.72 9.90
N PRO A 155 4.41 -8.58 10.87
CA PRO A 155 4.83 -9.99 10.85
C PRO A 155 4.42 -10.81 9.63
N TRP A 156 3.43 -10.38 8.88
CA TRP A 156 2.93 -11.06 7.66
C TRP A 156 3.23 -10.32 6.36
N ASP A 157 3.95 -9.20 6.43
CA ASP A 157 4.35 -8.36 5.31
C ASP A 157 5.61 -8.88 4.63
N ASP A 158 5.74 -8.72 3.32
CA ASP A 158 6.85 -9.29 2.55
C ASP A 158 7.57 -8.29 1.63
N ASP A 159 7.19 -7.02 1.65
CA ASP A 159 7.75 -5.95 0.82
C ASP A 159 8.18 -4.72 1.63
N ILE A 160 8.79 -3.78 0.95
CA ILE A 160 9.19 -2.48 1.50
C ILE A 160 8.75 -1.39 0.53
N ASP A 161 7.94 -0.47 1.07
CA ASP A 161 7.37 0.67 0.38
C ASP A 161 8.08 1.96 0.77
N LEU A 162 8.63 2.66 -0.19
CA LEU A 162 9.30 3.95 -0.02
C LEU A 162 8.68 5.02 -0.90
N GLY A 163 8.60 6.24 -0.41
CA GLY A 163 8.20 7.41 -1.17
C GLY A 163 9.40 8.25 -1.56
N MET A 164 9.42 8.75 -2.79
CA MET A 164 10.43 9.69 -3.27
C MET A 164 9.82 10.72 -4.19
N LEU A 165 10.34 11.95 -4.16
CA LEU A 165 9.99 12.97 -5.16
C LEU A 165 10.56 12.55 -6.52
N ARG A 166 9.84 12.88 -7.60
CA ARG A 166 10.22 12.55 -8.98
C ARG A 166 11.65 12.94 -9.30
N GLU A 167 12.05 14.16 -8.96
CA GLU A 167 13.41 14.66 -9.19
C GLU A 167 14.49 13.86 -8.44
N ASP A 168 14.16 13.33 -7.27
CA ASP A 168 15.09 12.52 -6.48
C ASP A 168 15.21 11.09 -7.02
N ILE A 169 14.14 10.55 -7.62
CA ILE A 169 14.19 9.28 -8.37
C ILE A 169 15.08 9.42 -9.60
N GLU A 170 14.98 10.53 -10.34
CA GLU A 170 15.86 10.79 -11.50
C GLU A 170 17.33 10.86 -11.08
N ARG A 171 17.63 11.50 -9.93
CA ARG A 171 18.98 11.52 -9.34
C ARG A 171 19.45 10.12 -8.95
N LEU A 172 18.58 9.32 -8.32
CA LEU A 172 18.87 7.93 -7.96
C LEU A 172 19.19 7.09 -9.20
N ILE A 173 18.36 7.18 -10.23
CA ILE A 173 18.59 6.47 -11.51
C ILE A 173 19.96 6.85 -12.10
N GLY A 174 20.25 8.15 -12.17
CA GLY A 174 21.56 8.62 -12.66
C GLY A 174 22.73 8.08 -11.83
N LEU A 175 22.58 8.01 -10.52
CA LEU A 175 23.62 7.50 -9.61
C LEU A 175 23.89 5.99 -9.81
N VAL A 176 22.85 5.18 -10.01
CA VAL A 176 23.01 3.73 -10.13
C VAL A 176 23.37 3.27 -11.55
N GLN A 177 23.24 4.12 -12.59
CA GLN A 177 23.65 3.75 -13.97
C GLN A 177 25.10 3.30 -14.09
N SER A 178 25.99 3.82 -13.24
CA SER A 178 27.42 3.47 -13.19
C SER A 178 27.76 2.55 -12.02
N ASN A 179 26.78 1.98 -11.36
CA ASN A 179 26.96 1.14 -10.17
C ASN A 179 26.74 -0.33 -10.52
N ASP A 180 27.79 -1.15 -10.40
CA ASP A 180 27.72 -2.58 -10.71
C ASP A 180 26.95 -3.40 -9.65
N ARG A 181 26.60 -2.79 -8.53
CA ARG A 181 25.97 -3.47 -7.38
C ARG A 181 24.45 -3.35 -7.36
N PHE A 182 23.94 -2.21 -7.84
CA PHE A 182 22.52 -1.88 -7.78
C PHE A 182 21.95 -1.52 -9.13
N ARG A 183 20.65 -1.69 -9.27
CA ARG A 183 19.87 -1.21 -10.42
C ARG A 183 18.55 -0.61 -9.98
N VAL A 184 18.04 0.32 -10.77
CA VAL A 184 16.64 0.76 -10.72
C VAL A 184 15.95 0.23 -11.97
N SER A 185 14.82 -0.43 -11.80
CA SER A 185 13.96 -0.87 -12.90
C SER A 185 12.64 -0.10 -12.85
N VAL A 186 12.09 0.18 -14.02
CA VAL A 186 10.73 0.71 -14.18
C VAL A 186 9.96 -0.29 -15.01
N ALA A 187 8.84 -0.77 -14.49
CA ALA A 187 7.97 -1.72 -15.19
C ALA A 187 6.54 -1.19 -15.19
N PHE A 188 5.78 -1.51 -16.24
CA PHE A 188 4.36 -1.21 -16.29
C PHE A 188 3.56 -2.41 -15.77
N ASP A 189 2.66 -2.17 -14.82
CA ASP A 189 1.69 -3.14 -14.35
C ASP A 189 0.32 -2.85 -14.97
N GLY A 190 -0.13 -3.75 -15.83
CA GLY A 190 -1.39 -3.59 -16.56
C GLY A 190 -2.63 -3.85 -15.73
N PHE A 191 -2.55 -4.57 -14.59
CA PHE A 191 -3.69 -4.80 -13.72
C PHE A 191 -4.12 -3.53 -12.99
N VAL A 192 -3.15 -2.76 -12.54
CA VAL A 192 -3.37 -1.52 -11.79
C VAL A 192 -3.00 -0.27 -12.60
N GLN A 193 -2.57 -0.47 -13.85
CA GLN A 193 -2.15 0.55 -14.82
C GLN A 193 -1.19 1.57 -14.20
N CYS A 194 -0.14 1.11 -13.55
CA CYS A 194 0.87 1.96 -12.92
C CYS A 194 2.28 1.68 -13.47
N ARG A 195 3.19 2.62 -13.27
CA ARG A 195 4.61 2.42 -13.48
C ARG A 195 5.28 2.17 -12.14
N GLN A 196 5.71 0.92 -11.91
CA GLN A 196 6.41 0.51 -10.70
C GLN A 196 7.89 0.82 -10.83
N VAL A 197 8.42 1.60 -9.90
CA VAL A 197 9.86 1.85 -9.77
C VAL A 197 10.40 0.96 -8.66
N ARG A 198 11.43 0.17 -8.98
CA ARG A 198 12.03 -0.78 -8.04
C ARG A 198 13.52 -0.58 -7.94
N PHE A 199 14.02 -0.44 -6.72
CA PHE A 199 15.44 -0.52 -6.44
C PHE A 199 15.82 -1.96 -6.08
N GLN A 200 16.89 -2.49 -6.69
CA GLN A 200 17.27 -3.90 -6.62
C GLN A 200 18.78 -4.07 -6.61
N TYR A 201 19.25 -5.23 -6.17
CA TYR A 201 20.60 -5.66 -6.52
C TYR A 201 20.70 -5.90 -8.04
N ALA A 202 21.91 -5.64 -8.60
CA ALA A 202 22.19 -5.93 -10.00
C ALA A 202 22.26 -7.45 -10.26
N ASP A 203 22.59 -8.24 -9.23
CA ASP A 203 22.57 -9.71 -9.26
C ASP A 203 21.12 -10.22 -9.29
N GLU A 204 20.70 -10.72 -10.44
CA GLU A 204 19.35 -11.24 -10.66
C GLU A 204 19.01 -12.53 -9.90
N SER A 205 20.03 -13.19 -9.33
CA SER A 205 19.82 -14.35 -8.45
C SER A 205 19.22 -13.95 -7.08
N ILE A 206 19.27 -12.65 -6.74
CA ILE A 206 18.72 -12.07 -5.52
C ILE A 206 17.39 -11.38 -5.86
N PRO A 207 16.23 -12.04 -5.71
CA PRO A 207 14.94 -11.51 -6.14
C PRO A 207 14.32 -10.54 -5.13
N LEU A 208 15.15 -9.63 -4.60
CA LEU A 208 14.74 -8.59 -3.67
C LEU A 208 14.52 -7.27 -4.40
N PHE A 209 13.54 -6.52 -3.95
CA PHE A 209 13.29 -5.17 -4.42
C PHE A 209 12.73 -4.29 -3.28
N LEU A 210 12.90 -2.99 -3.44
CA LEU A 210 12.17 -1.96 -2.70
C LEU A 210 11.25 -1.30 -3.70
N ASP A 211 9.95 -1.24 -3.42
CA ASP A 211 9.00 -0.49 -4.24
C ASP A 211 9.14 1.00 -3.90
N ILE A 212 9.34 1.82 -4.93
CA ILE A 212 9.49 3.27 -4.80
C ILE A 212 8.28 3.94 -5.43
N PHE A 213 7.44 4.52 -4.60
CA PHE A 213 6.29 5.31 -5.02
C PHE A 213 6.71 6.74 -5.32
N ILE A 214 6.29 7.23 -6.47
CA ILE A 214 6.62 8.57 -6.95
C ILE A 214 5.68 9.58 -6.30
N PHE A 215 6.23 10.68 -5.81
CA PHE A 215 5.48 11.85 -5.39
C PHE A 215 5.87 13.04 -6.24
N ASP A 216 4.92 13.91 -6.51
CA ASP A 216 5.12 15.18 -7.19
C ASP A 216 4.86 16.35 -6.25
N TRP A 217 5.49 17.51 -6.52
CA TRP A 217 5.21 18.75 -5.80
C TRP A 217 3.85 19.29 -6.22
N ALA A 218 3.02 19.67 -5.26
CA ALA A 218 1.71 20.25 -5.49
C ALA A 218 1.66 21.71 -5.07
N SER A 219 1.06 22.56 -5.90
CA SER A 219 0.94 24.01 -5.70
C SER A 219 -0.05 24.40 -4.60
N THR A 220 -0.85 23.44 -4.14
CA THR A 220 -1.88 23.63 -3.14
C THR A 220 -2.02 22.36 -2.29
N ASP A 221 -2.49 22.51 -1.06
CA ASP A 221 -2.87 21.43 -0.14
C ASP A 221 -4.37 21.08 -0.23
N ASN A 222 -5.11 21.69 -1.17
CA ASN A 222 -6.50 21.33 -1.42
C ASN A 222 -6.59 19.90 -1.99
N VAL A 223 -7.21 19.00 -1.25
CA VAL A 223 -7.35 17.60 -1.62
C VAL A 223 -8.17 17.36 -2.91
N GLU A 224 -8.98 18.33 -3.34
CA GLU A 224 -9.78 18.22 -4.57
C GLU A 224 -8.93 18.15 -5.85
N ILE A 225 -7.65 18.54 -5.80
CA ILE A 225 -6.73 18.34 -6.93
C ILE A 225 -6.53 16.88 -7.28
N TYR A 226 -6.71 16.00 -6.31
CA TYR A 226 -6.64 14.55 -6.52
C TYR A 226 -7.78 14.03 -7.42
N ASP A 227 -8.97 14.60 -7.32
CA ASP A 227 -10.08 14.28 -8.22
C ASP A 227 -9.79 14.74 -9.68
N GLN A 228 -9.09 15.85 -9.85
CA GLN A 228 -8.64 16.30 -11.17
C GLN A 228 -7.58 15.35 -11.73
N GLN A 229 -6.63 14.89 -10.89
CA GLN A 229 -5.65 13.89 -11.28
C GLN A 229 -6.32 12.58 -11.71
N LEU A 230 -7.36 12.12 -10.98
CA LEU A 230 -8.13 10.93 -11.36
C LEU A 230 -8.75 11.06 -12.76
N GLN A 231 -9.30 12.23 -13.11
CA GLN A 231 -9.88 12.46 -14.44
C GLN A 231 -8.83 12.39 -15.54
N ILE A 232 -7.63 12.99 -15.32
CA ILE A 232 -6.50 12.91 -16.28
C ILE A 232 -6.05 11.44 -16.43
N ARG A 233 -5.97 10.71 -15.31
CA ARG A 233 -5.62 9.30 -15.32
C ARG A 233 -6.62 8.44 -16.07
N GLU A 234 -7.91 8.60 -15.83
CA GLU A 234 -8.97 7.88 -16.54
C GLU A 234 -8.86 8.10 -18.06
N ALA A 235 -8.65 9.35 -18.49
CA ALA A 235 -8.44 9.67 -19.90
C ALA A 235 -7.17 9.02 -20.47
N MET A 236 -6.09 8.95 -19.70
CA MET A 236 -4.85 8.27 -20.10
C MET A 236 -5.07 6.76 -20.24
N VAL A 237 -5.71 6.11 -19.26
CA VAL A 237 -6.02 4.67 -19.29
C VAL A 237 -6.96 4.32 -20.46
N GLU A 238 -7.95 5.18 -20.76
CA GLU A 238 -8.81 5.02 -21.92
C GLU A 238 -8.02 5.05 -23.23
N ARG A 239 -7.04 5.97 -23.37
CA ARG A 239 -6.11 6.00 -24.51
C ARG A 239 -5.30 4.70 -24.63
N MET A 240 -4.81 4.14 -23.50
CA MET A 240 -4.10 2.85 -23.47
C MET A 240 -4.98 1.70 -23.98
N ARG A 241 -6.22 1.64 -23.52
CA ARG A 241 -7.19 0.58 -23.93
C ARG A 241 -7.50 0.62 -25.41
N ASN A 242 -7.54 1.82 -25.99
CA ASN A 242 -7.84 2.04 -27.40
C ASN A 242 -6.61 1.92 -28.31
N ASP A 243 -5.38 1.85 -27.76
CA ASP A 243 -4.16 1.65 -28.54
C ASP A 243 -3.99 0.17 -28.91
N SER A 244 -3.86 -0.12 -30.19
CA SER A 244 -3.74 -1.49 -30.70
C SER A 244 -2.47 -2.22 -30.22
N CYS A 245 -1.41 -1.48 -29.88
CA CYS A 245 -0.16 -2.04 -29.34
C CYS A 245 -0.25 -2.34 -27.86
N LEU A 246 -1.12 -1.64 -27.11
CA LEU A 246 -1.22 -1.72 -25.66
C LEU A 246 -2.46 -2.49 -25.16
N SER A 247 -3.45 -2.73 -26.02
CA SER A 247 -4.71 -3.37 -25.62
C SER A 247 -4.52 -4.74 -24.95
N SER A 248 -3.45 -5.47 -25.32
CA SER A 248 -3.09 -6.75 -24.70
C SER A 248 -2.35 -6.64 -23.37
N TRP A 249 -2.02 -5.42 -22.92
CA TRP A 249 -1.25 -5.17 -21.70
C TRP A 249 -2.13 -4.93 -20.47
N ILE A 250 -3.39 -4.58 -20.68
CA ILE A 250 -4.32 -4.19 -19.60
C ILE A 250 -4.44 -5.27 -18.50
N ASP A 251 -4.27 -6.56 -18.91
CA ASP A 251 -4.36 -7.69 -17.98
C ASP A 251 -2.99 -8.35 -17.69
N LYS A 252 -1.88 -7.69 -18.05
CA LYS A 252 -0.55 -8.24 -17.81
C LYS A 252 0.06 -7.61 -16.55
N SER A 253 0.44 -8.44 -15.57
CA SER A 253 1.33 -8.01 -14.52
C SER A 253 2.75 -7.83 -15.09
N CYS A 254 3.40 -6.74 -14.74
CA CYS A 254 4.81 -6.47 -15.00
C CYS A 254 5.27 -6.63 -16.46
N VAL A 255 5.06 -5.57 -17.27
CA VAL A 255 5.69 -5.43 -18.58
C VAL A 255 7.05 -4.74 -18.38
N PRO A 256 8.18 -5.37 -18.77
CA PRO A 256 9.51 -4.81 -18.50
C PRO A 256 9.79 -3.58 -19.36
N ALA A 257 10.66 -2.68 -18.86
CA ALA A 257 11.11 -1.49 -19.59
C ALA A 257 11.75 -1.78 -20.95
N THR A 258 12.19 -3.03 -21.19
CA THR A 258 12.79 -3.47 -22.46
C THR A 258 11.75 -3.83 -23.52
N ASP A 259 10.44 -3.83 -23.20
CA ASP A 259 9.41 -4.09 -24.20
C ASP A 259 9.42 -2.98 -25.29
N PRO A 260 9.37 -3.34 -26.59
CA PRO A 260 9.41 -2.35 -27.66
C PRO A 260 8.33 -1.28 -27.62
N ASN A 261 7.18 -1.57 -27.01
CA ASN A 261 6.05 -0.66 -26.90
C ASN A 261 6.08 0.20 -25.61
N MET A 262 7.07 0.01 -24.72
CA MET A 262 7.17 0.78 -23.48
C MET A 262 7.25 2.30 -23.74
N GLY A 263 7.89 2.72 -24.83
CA GLY A 263 7.94 4.13 -25.22
C GLY A 263 6.57 4.78 -25.48
N ILE A 264 5.54 3.99 -25.83
CA ILE A 264 4.15 4.50 -25.96
C ILE A 264 3.60 4.80 -24.57
N VAL A 265 3.79 3.86 -23.62
CA VAL A 265 3.36 4.03 -22.22
C VAL A 265 4.06 5.24 -21.60
N ASP A 266 5.39 5.35 -21.76
CA ASP A 266 6.15 6.48 -21.24
C ASP A 266 5.67 7.83 -21.80
N SER A 267 5.29 7.84 -23.07
CA SER A 267 4.72 9.03 -23.71
C SER A 267 3.35 9.40 -23.14
N LEU A 268 2.49 8.40 -22.86
CA LEU A 268 1.17 8.62 -22.26
C LEU A 268 1.28 9.18 -20.84
N PHE A 269 2.14 8.60 -20.00
CA PHE A 269 2.40 9.11 -18.65
C PHE A 269 3.01 10.52 -18.69
N SER A 270 3.99 10.76 -19.57
CA SER A 270 4.60 12.08 -19.72
C SER A 270 3.59 13.15 -20.16
N ASN A 271 2.67 12.80 -21.05
CA ASN A 271 1.60 13.71 -21.45
C ASN A 271 0.64 13.99 -20.29
N ALA A 272 0.27 12.98 -19.52
CA ALA A 272 -0.60 13.13 -18.36
C ALA A 272 0.05 14.04 -17.29
N ILE A 273 1.33 13.84 -16.97
CA ILE A 273 2.09 14.72 -16.06
C ILE A 273 2.13 16.16 -16.59
N ASN A 274 2.30 16.37 -17.91
CA ASN A 274 2.26 17.70 -18.52
C ASN A 274 0.85 18.32 -18.46
N GLU A 275 -0.22 17.53 -18.55
CA GLU A 275 -1.60 17.97 -18.32
C GLU A 275 -1.77 18.47 -16.88
N GLU A 276 -1.25 17.76 -15.87
CA GLU A 276 -1.25 18.16 -14.46
C GLU A 276 -0.51 19.47 -14.21
N LYS A 277 0.69 19.63 -14.82
CA LYS A 277 1.46 20.87 -14.78
C LYS A 277 0.73 22.03 -15.45
N THR A 278 0.08 21.78 -16.59
CA THR A 278 -0.69 22.78 -17.32
C THR A 278 -1.95 23.20 -16.56
N ALA A 279 -2.59 22.25 -15.86
CA ALA A 279 -3.70 22.53 -14.95
C ALA A 279 -3.26 23.31 -13.70
N GLY A 280 -1.95 23.37 -13.42
CA GLY A 280 -1.34 24.21 -12.40
C GLY A 280 -1.35 23.61 -11.00
N PHE A 281 -1.72 22.34 -10.82
CA PHE A 281 -1.67 21.72 -9.49
C PHE A 281 -0.38 20.90 -9.25
N VAL A 282 0.30 20.42 -10.28
CA VAL A 282 1.69 19.95 -10.16
C VAL A 282 2.63 21.09 -10.52
N CYS A 283 3.66 21.33 -9.72
CA CYS A 283 4.53 22.49 -9.83
C CYS A 283 6.00 22.14 -9.53
N ASP A 284 6.88 23.14 -9.59
CA ASP A 284 8.25 23.01 -9.13
C ASP A 284 8.34 23.15 -7.60
N ARG A 285 9.39 22.62 -7.00
CA ARG A 285 9.65 22.61 -5.57
C ARG A 285 9.47 23.99 -4.88
N ASN A 286 9.91 25.07 -5.56
CA ASN A 286 9.87 26.41 -4.97
C ASN A 286 8.45 26.96 -4.80
N ASP A 287 7.50 26.48 -5.59
CA ASP A 287 6.10 26.89 -5.56
C ASP A 287 5.20 25.88 -4.81
N ALA A 288 5.80 24.83 -4.28
CA ALA A 288 5.08 23.75 -3.63
C ALA A 288 4.52 24.16 -2.25
N LYS A 289 3.29 23.72 -1.98
CA LYS A 289 2.63 23.77 -0.66
C LYS A 289 2.32 22.39 -0.09
N ALA A 290 2.32 21.37 -0.97
CA ALA A 290 2.06 19.99 -0.61
C ALA A 290 2.89 19.05 -1.50
N VAL A 291 2.79 17.75 -1.19
CA VAL A 291 3.15 16.68 -2.10
C VAL A 291 1.89 15.93 -2.50
N ILE A 292 1.85 15.43 -3.72
CA ILE A 292 0.77 14.59 -4.24
C ILE A 292 1.34 13.24 -4.69
N TRP A 293 0.62 12.17 -4.41
CA TRP A 293 0.87 10.84 -4.96
C TRP A 293 0.78 10.89 -6.48
N SER A 294 1.86 10.53 -7.17
CA SER A 294 1.93 10.70 -8.61
C SER A 294 0.95 9.86 -9.38
N ILE A 295 0.56 10.35 -10.56
CA ILE A 295 -0.22 9.63 -11.56
C ILE A 295 0.46 8.33 -12.03
N ASP A 296 1.76 8.18 -11.84
CA ASP A 296 2.53 6.97 -12.12
C ASP A 296 2.10 5.78 -11.27
N ASN A 297 1.68 6.03 -10.04
CA ASN A 297 1.30 5.00 -9.08
C ASN A 297 -0.12 4.49 -9.33
N THR A 298 -0.55 3.48 -8.56
CA THR A 298 -1.94 3.05 -8.53
C THR A 298 -2.80 4.13 -7.90
N VAL A 299 -3.85 4.57 -8.59
CA VAL A 299 -4.71 5.69 -8.18
C VAL A 299 -6.18 5.27 -8.27
N GLY A 300 -7.01 5.70 -7.33
CA GLY A 300 -8.46 5.74 -7.52
C GLY A 300 -9.26 4.57 -6.97
N VAL A 301 -8.67 3.70 -6.15
CA VAL A 301 -9.40 2.56 -5.55
C VAL A 301 -9.96 2.91 -4.17
N ASP A 302 -9.39 3.91 -3.50
CA ASP A 302 -9.72 4.29 -2.14
C ASP A 302 -10.40 5.67 -2.12
N ASN A 303 -11.28 5.90 -1.15
CA ASN A 303 -11.84 7.22 -0.87
C ASN A 303 -10.79 8.18 -0.24
N PHE A 304 -9.50 7.90 -0.42
CA PHE A 304 -8.41 8.66 0.14
C PHE A 304 -7.76 9.57 -0.93
N HIS A 305 -7.68 10.85 -0.61
CA HIS A 305 -7.01 11.84 -1.45
C HIS A 305 -5.55 11.96 -1.02
N TRP A 306 -4.64 11.46 -1.85
CA TRP A 306 -3.21 11.39 -1.58
C TRP A 306 -2.50 12.74 -1.78
N VAL A 307 -2.96 13.75 -1.04
CA VAL A 307 -2.36 15.08 -0.99
C VAL A 307 -1.97 15.36 0.45
N SER A 308 -0.71 15.69 0.70
CA SER A 308 -0.18 15.96 2.03
C SER A 308 0.54 17.30 2.07
N PRO A 309 0.14 18.22 2.96
CA PRO A 309 0.86 19.46 3.22
C PRO A 309 2.35 19.21 3.49
N LEU A 310 3.23 20.14 3.09
CA LEU A 310 4.67 19.96 3.27
C LEU A 310 5.08 19.74 4.71
N ASP A 311 4.42 20.38 5.66
CA ASP A 311 4.70 20.27 7.09
C ASP A 311 4.22 18.94 7.71
N GLU A 312 3.53 18.10 6.96
CA GLU A 312 3.23 16.72 7.36
C GLU A 312 4.36 15.74 6.97
N ILE A 313 5.06 16.06 5.89
CA ILE A 313 6.15 15.24 5.37
C ILE A 313 7.50 15.74 5.89
N PHE A 314 7.78 17.03 5.80
CA PHE A 314 9.08 17.63 6.09
C PHE A 314 9.09 18.46 7.38
N PRO A 315 10.24 18.54 8.08
CA PRO A 315 11.49 17.84 7.77
C PRO A 315 11.35 16.34 8.04
N LEU A 316 12.02 15.50 7.20
CA LEU A 316 12.05 14.06 7.44
C LEU A 316 12.72 13.76 8.78
N ILE A 317 12.16 12.77 9.48
CA ILE A 317 12.70 12.25 10.75
C ILE A 317 13.28 10.86 10.55
N ASP A 318 13.99 10.37 11.58
CA ASP A 318 14.46 8.98 11.61
C ASP A 318 13.52 8.15 12.51
N LEU A 319 13.08 6.98 12.00
CA LEU A 319 12.33 5.97 12.74
C LEU A 319 13.09 4.64 12.76
N GLU A 320 12.96 3.92 13.86
CA GLU A 320 13.54 2.58 13.99
C GLU A 320 12.79 1.56 13.11
N PHE A 321 13.55 0.79 12.31
CA PHE A 321 13.04 -0.32 11.51
C PHE A 321 14.10 -1.43 11.41
N GLU A 322 13.81 -2.64 11.90
CA GLU A 322 14.73 -3.80 11.91
C GLU A 322 16.13 -3.48 12.48
N GLY A 323 16.18 -2.64 13.53
CA GLY A 323 17.42 -2.26 14.21
C GLY A 323 18.24 -1.18 13.50
N MET A 324 17.74 -0.60 12.42
CA MET A 324 18.32 0.56 11.73
C MET A 324 17.41 1.79 11.82
N GLN A 325 17.93 2.96 11.44
CA GLN A 325 17.15 4.20 11.35
C GLN A 325 16.83 4.49 9.88
N ILE A 326 15.55 4.58 9.54
CA ILE A 326 15.08 4.91 8.20
C ILE A 326 14.38 6.27 8.18
N LYS A 327 14.35 6.92 7.03
CA LYS A 327 13.66 8.20 6.88
C LYS A 327 12.15 8.02 6.85
N ALA A 328 11.44 8.92 7.52
CA ALA A 328 9.99 8.95 7.61
C ALA A 328 9.43 10.37 7.61
N PRO A 329 8.17 10.58 7.23
CA PRO A 329 7.48 11.85 7.37
C PRO A 329 7.43 12.29 8.83
N CYS A 330 7.57 13.60 9.10
CA CYS A 330 7.59 14.11 10.48
C CYS A 330 6.27 13.88 11.22
N LYS A 331 5.13 13.96 10.54
CA LYS A 331 3.80 13.68 11.12
C LYS A 331 3.27 12.31 10.70
N TYR A 332 4.14 11.28 10.79
CA TYR A 332 3.81 9.94 10.32
C TYR A 332 2.57 9.32 10.96
N ILE A 333 2.26 9.64 12.23
CA ILE A 333 1.06 9.13 12.91
C ILE A 333 -0.21 9.72 12.28
N GLU A 334 -0.21 11.01 11.98
CA GLU A 334 -1.33 11.70 11.33
C GLU A 334 -1.55 11.15 9.92
N LEU A 335 -0.47 10.92 9.16
CA LEU A 335 -0.54 10.30 7.83
C LEU A 335 -1.10 8.88 7.90
N LEU A 336 -0.58 8.05 8.80
CA LEU A 336 -1.11 6.70 9.00
C LEU A 336 -2.57 6.71 9.43
N THR A 337 -2.97 7.70 10.25
CA THR A 337 -4.37 7.85 10.68
C THR A 337 -5.28 8.23 9.50
N LYS A 338 -4.81 9.08 8.59
CA LYS A 338 -5.54 9.41 7.37
C LYS A 338 -5.72 8.17 6.46
N HIS A 339 -4.68 7.32 6.33
CA HIS A 339 -4.69 6.16 5.43
C HIS A 339 -5.43 4.96 6.01
N TYR A 340 -5.21 4.65 7.29
CA TYR A 340 -5.63 3.39 7.90
C TYR A 340 -6.65 3.56 9.04
N GLY A 341 -7.05 4.78 9.36
CA GLY A 341 -7.77 5.08 10.60
C GLY A 341 -6.82 5.00 11.80
N ASP A 342 -7.25 4.40 12.93
CA ASP A 342 -6.34 4.20 14.06
C ASP A 342 -5.22 3.23 13.69
N PRO A 343 -3.96 3.69 13.53
CA PRO A 343 -2.85 2.83 13.13
C PRO A 343 -2.54 1.73 14.15
N PHE A 344 -3.05 1.82 15.36
CA PHE A 344 -2.91 0.79 16.40
C PHE A 344 -4.18 -0.04 16.60
N ASN A 345 -5.02 -0.18 15.58
CA ASN A 345 -6.08 -1.17 15.56
C ASN A 345 -5.59 -2.49 14.97
N LEU A 346 -6.26 -3.59 15.38
CA LEU A 346 -6.04 -4.89 14.76
C LEU A 346 -6.56 -4.85 13.32
N PRO A 347 -5.80 -5.35 12.35
CA PRO A 347 -6.27 -5.42 10.97
C PRO A 347 -7.41 -6.43 10.86
N ASN A 348 -8.41 -6.12 10.05
CA ASN A 348 -9.55 -7.00 9.81
C ASN A 348 -9.16 -8.23 8.98
N ASP A 349 -8.03 -8.18 8.29
CA ASP A 349 -7.63 -9.18 7.31
C ASP A 349 -6.12 -9.44 7.33
N ILE A 350 -5.71 -10.37 8.20
CA ILE A 350 -4.33 -10.86 8.25
C ILE A 350 -4.12 -12.00 7.21
N ALA A 351 -5.20 -12.61 6.71
CA ALA A 351 -5.13 -13.84 5.92
C ALA A 351 -5.09 -13.59 4.41
N SER A 352 -5.44 -12.40 3.94
CA SER A 352 -5.54 -12.06 2.52
C SER A 352 -4.35 -11.27 1.99
N HIS A 353 -3.30 -11.11 2.78
CA HIS A 353 -2.11 -10.41 2.31
C HIS A 353 -1.55 -11.08 1.05
N PHE A 354 -1.39 -10.29 -0.01
CA PHE A 354 -0.83 -10.75 -1.29
C PHE A 354 0.67 -10.99 -1.12
N LYS A 355 1.16 -12.15 -1.57
CA LYS A 355 2.59 -12.48 -1.52
C LYS A 355 3.27 -12.02 -2.80
N HIS A 356 4.25 -11.14 -2.66
CA HIS A 356 5.02 -10.61 -3.79
C HIS A 356 6.17 -11.53 -4.20
N THR A 357 6.70 -12.31 -3.25
CA THR A 357 7.84 -13.21 -3.51
C THR A 357 7.61 -14.57 -2.86
N ASP A 358 7.75 -15.63 -3.65
CA ASP A 358 7.72 -17.00 -3.12
C ASP A 358 9.14 -17.45 -2.78
N VAL A 359 9.39 -17.68 -1.50
CA VAL A 359 10.68 -18.16 -0.95
C VAL A 359 10.66 -19.68 -0.70
N ALA A 360 9.65 -20.37 -1.22
CA ALA A 360 9.53 -21.82 -1.06
C ALA A 360 10.57 -22.58 -1.91
N ASP A 361 11.13 -21.98 -2.96
CA ASP A 361 12.20 -22.59 -3.74
C ASP A 361 13.55 -22.57 -3.01
N GLY A 362 14.30 -23.66 -3.14
CA GLY A 362 15.60 -23.80 -2.48
C GLY A 362 16.69 -22.87 -3.04
N ALA A 363 16.56 -22.39 -4.29
CA ALA A 363 17.53 -21.51 -4.95
C ALA A 363 17.42 -20.09 -4.37
N THR A 364 16.22 -19.51 -4.33
CA THR A 364 15.96 -18.21 -3.71
C THR A 364 16.38 -18.19 -2.25
N ALA A 365 15.99 -19.20 -1.46
CA ALA A 365 16.40 -19.31 -0.07
C ALA A 365 17.94 -19.42 0.08
N GLY A 366 18.61 -20.08 -0.86
CA GLY A 366 20.07 -20.19 -0.91
C GLY A 366 20.75 -18.84 -1.14
N ALA A 367 20.28 -18.09 -2.13
CA ALA A 367 20.80 -16.75 -2.46
C ALA A 367 20.62 -15.77 -1.28
N LEU A 368 19.45 -15.77 -0.64
CA LEU A 368 19.17 -14.92 0.52
C LEU A 368 20.06 -15.27 1.72
N ARG A 369 20.31 -16.55 2.01
CA ARG A 369 21.24 -16.95 3.08
C ARG A 369 22.65 -16.51 2.79
N GLN A 370 23.09 -16.61 1.53
CA GLN A 370 24.42 -16.14 1.13
C GLN A 370 24.55 -14.61 1.27
N LEU A 371 23.51 -13.86 0.94
CA LEU A 371 23.48 -12.40 1.11
C LEU A 371 23.60 -11.99 2.58
N LEU A 372 23.00 -12.76 3.47
CA LEU A 372 22.94 -12.47 4.91
C LEU A 372 24.17 -12.96 5.70
N GLY A 373 25.05 -13.83 5.14
CA GLY A 373 26.26 -14.39 5.76
C GLY A 373 25.90 -15.68 6.47
#